data_70ee567c4250578554f2f6e805b12f12
#
_entry.id   70ee567c4250578554f2f6e805b12f12
#
_cell.length_a   1.000
_cell.length_b   1.000
_cell.length_c   1.000
_cell.angle_alpha   90.00
_cell.angle_beta   90.00
_cell.angle_gamma   90.00
#
_symmetry.space_group_name_H-M   'P 1'
#
loop_
_entity.id
_entity.type
_entity.pdbx_description
1 polymer ?
#
loop_
_entity_poly.entity_id
_entity_poly.type
_entity_poly.pdbx_seq_one_letter_code
_entity_poly.pdbx_strand_id
1 'polypeptide(L)'
;NYGTAEERLDLFLLCEARMRENPTHIWSWNNASAYMMPEGIAGIHDLAAGTFIHTFVAHALRFVDADGAPIIGGGMVVANQEFLVNPPNPIDGTNWTYDFMFIRPTSDYPIYPHPHTGIPIPHMVESAEVLALTGKPVIIDSTTVENGWCSLEFVDTIDVPGDAWADWDAAAQVFLTVDEVYPDGVADAAVKVTITYPEWVFDGSVVWHDGSPLSLADAVCGLIVGFPFDQAKPESAIYDEYRVSDYNTGMSTFRGVKILSEAPLVFEYYDSAISLYAETMAAGAAATLWPQSQASSFMPSWHSFALGYMTEAAGLGTFGSSKSTDLGVDWISYVDGPQLQLLLGNLGTAVFDNFL
;
A
#
# COMPACT_ATOMS: atom_id res chain seq x y z
N ASN A 1 -1.55 -13.24 20.73
CA ASN A 1 -0.66 -12.33 19.98
C ASN A 1 -0.66 -10.90 20.47
N TYR A 2 -1.20 -10.60 21.66
CA TYR A 2 -1.51 -9.24 22.11
C TYR A 2 -0.80 -8.89 23.42
N GLY A 3 0.35 -9.49 23.67
CA GLY A 3 1.16 -9.16 24.84
C GLY A 3 1.84 -7.79 24.73
N THR A 4 2.32 -7.27 25.85
CA THR A 4 3.16 -6.08 25.89
C THR A 4 4.42 -6.25 25.03
N ALA A 5 5.17 -5.16 24.77
CA ALA A 5 6.44 -5.22 24.05
C ALA A 5 7.45 -6.15 24.76
N GLU A 6 7.46 -6.14 26.10
CA GLU A 6 8.31 -6.99 26.94
C GLU A 6 7.94 -8.47 26.79
N GLU A 7 6.65 -8.81 26.89
CA GLU A 7 6.17 -10.19 26.69
C GLU A 7 6.47 -10.70 25.28
N ARG A 8 6.38 -9.86 24.27
CA ARG A 8 6.75 -10.21 22.88
C ARG A 8 8.24 -10.49 22.75
N LEU A 9 9.08 -9.68 23.37
CA LEU A 9 10.53 -9.87 23.40
C LEU A 9 10.88 -11.19 24.09
N ASP A 10 10.25 -11.48 25.24
CA ASP A 10 10.45 -12.73 25.98
C ASP A 10 10.06 -13.94 25.13
N LEU A 11 8.92 -13.87 24.44
CA LEU A 11 8.49 -14.93 23.51
C LEU A 11 9.46 -15.11 22.35
N PHE A 12 9.95 -14.00 21.79
CA PHE A 12 10.95 -14.06 20.72
C PHE A 12 12.25 -14.71 21.18
N LEU A 13 12.77 -14.32 22.35
CA LEU A 13 13.94 -14.92 22.96
C LEU A 13 13.75 -16.41 23.27
N LEU A 14 12.54 -16.80 23.72
CA LEU A 14 12.21 -18.20 23.93
C LEU A 14 12.18 -18.98 22.60
N CYS A 15 11.61 -18.41 21.54
CA CYS A 15 11.63 -19.02 20.21
C CYS A 15 13.05 -19.22 19.71
N GLU A 16 13.93 -18.21 19.85
CA GLU A 16 15.34 -18.33 19.52
C GLU A 16 16.04 -19.46 20.28
N ALA A 17 15.81 -19.54 21.60
CA ALA A 17 16.37 -20.61 22.43
C ALA A 17 15.91 -21.99 21.95
N ARG A 18 14.62 -22.15 21.63
CA ARG A 18 14.06 -23.39 21.09
C ARG A 18 14.60 -23.76 19.71
N MET A 19 14.79 -22.77 18.84
CA MET A 19 15.44 -23.01 17.54
C MET A 19 16.89 -23.46 17.67
N ARG A 20 17.61 -23.01 18.70
CA ARG A 20 18.97 -23.48 18.99
C ARG A 20 19.00 -24.88 19.56
N GLU A 21 18.02 -25.24 20.40
CA GLU A 21 17.88 -26.59 20.96
C GLU A 21 17.50 -27.65 19.91
N ASN A 22 16.60 -27.25 18.97
CA ASN A 22 16.08 -28.13 17.92
C ASN A 22 16.20 -27.44 16.56
N PRO A 23 17.39 -27.30 16.00
CA PRO A 23 17.59 -26.57 14.77
C PRO A 23 16.96 -27.30 13.59
N THR A 24 16.02 -26.66 12.93
CA THR A 24 15.47 -27.11 11.64
C THR A 24 16.40 -26.79 10.47
N HIS A 25 17.35 -25.86 10.70
CA HIS A 25 18.32 -25.41 9.71
C HIS A 25 19.71 -25.35 10.35
N ILE A 26 20.74 -25.70 9.59
CA ILE A 26 22.14 -25.50 9.96
C ILE A 26 22.59 -24.18 9.36
N TRP A 27 22.85 -23.20 10.21
CA TRP A 27 23.40 -21.89 9.81
C TRP A 27 24.90 -22.09 9.53
N SER A 28 25.28 -22.14 8.24
CA SER A 28 26.66 -22.43 7.84
C SER A 28 27.53 -21.17 7.79
N TRP A 29 26.93 -20.00 7.52
CA TRP A 29 27.63 -18.73 7.49
C TRP A 29 26.67 -17.55 7.70
N ASN A 30 27.22 -16.41 8.08
CA ASN A 30 26.51 -15.14 8.05
C ASN A 30 26.74 -14.49 6.68
N ASN A 31 25.68 -14.31 5.90
CA ASN A 31 25.77 -13.66 4.60
C ASN A 31 25.75 -12.13 4.81
N ALA A 32 26.89 -11.48 4.57
CA ALA A 32 26.99 -10.03 4.54
C ALA A 32 26.93 -9.55 3.09
N SER A 33 25.99 -8.67 2.80
CA SER A 33 25.92 -7.97 1.52
C SER A 33 26.66 -6.65 1.62
N ALA A 34 27.48 -6.34 0.62
CA ALA A 34 28.17 -5.07 0.53
C ALA A 34 27.71 -4.34 -0.74
N TYR A 35 27.36 -3.07 -0.58
CA TYR A 35 27.01 -2.20 -1.69
C TYR A 35 28.19 -1.23 -1.93
N MET A 36 28.70 -1.23 -3.15
CA MET A 36 29.77 -0.34 -3.54
C MET A 36 29.20 0.99 -4.03
N MET A 37 29.71 2.09 -3.47
CA MET A 37 29.30 3.42 -3.85
C MET A 37 30.53 4.28 -4.13
N PRO A 38 30.44 5.22 -5.10
CA PRO A 38 31.47 6.23 -5.28
C PRO A 38 31.59 7.09 -4.02
N GLU A 39 32.81 7.60 -3.79
CA GLU A 39 33.04 8.64 -2.81
C GLU A 39 32.23 9.89 -3.15
N GLY A 40 31.77 10.62 -2.15
CA GLY A 40 30.98 11.83 -2.33
C GLY A 40 29.47 11.60 -2.52
N ILE A 41 28.95 10.42 -2.16
CA ILE A 41 27.50 10.16 -2.06
C ILE A 41 27.12 10.00 -0.59
N ALA A 42 26.05 10.67 -0.18
CA ALA A 42 25.44 10.56 1.14
C ALA A 42 23.92 10.31 1.05
N GLY A 43 23.30 9.96 2.18
CA GLY A 43 21.86 9.75 2.28
C GLY A 43 21.43 8.30 2.04
N ILE A 44 22.37 7.36 1.99
CA ILE A 44 22.07 5.93 1.98
C ILE A 44 22.13 5.44 3.42
N HIS A 45 21.08 4.76 3.82
CA HIS A 45 20.92 4.22 5.16
C HIS A 45 20.99 2.70 5.08
N ASP A 46 21.91 2.10 5.84
CA ASP A 46 22.05 0.65 5.96
C ASP A 46 21.25 0.19 7.17
N LEU A 47 19.95 0.00 6.98
CA LEU A 47 19.11 -0.47 8.08
C LEU A 47 17.93 -1.32 7.64
N ALA A 48 17.12 -1.68 8.61
CA ALA A 48 15.97 -2.57 8.56
C ALA A 48 15.05 -2.42 7.33
N ALA A 49 15.20 -1.32 6.60
CA ALA A 49 14.38 -0.95 5.47
C ALA A 49 15.02 -1.18 4.09
N GLY A 50 16.23 -1.78 4.03
CA GLY A 50 16.75 -2.31 2.77
C GLY A 50 17.53 -1.33 1.89
N THR A 51 18.43 -0.55 2.42
CA THR A 51 19.45 0.24 1.69
C THR A 51 18.95 0.98 0.44
N PHE A 52 19.26 0.50 -0.77
CA PHE A 52 18.88 1.15 -2.04
C PHE A 52 17.44 0.96 -2.45
N ILE A 53 16.76 -0.06 -1.93
CA ILE A 53 15.37 -0.37 -2.27
C ILE A 53 14.38 0.29 -1.30
N HIS A 54 14.89 1.05 -0.34
CA HIS A 54 14.05 1.76 0.61
C HIS A 54 13.37 2.97 -0.05
N THR A 55 12.09 3.18 0.23
CA THR A 55 11.33 4.31 -0.32
C THR A 55 11.96 5.66 -0.01
N PHE A 56 12.55 5.80 1.18
CA PHE A 56 13.17 7.04 1.63
C PHE A 56 14.48 7.41 0.90
N VAL A 57 15.13 6.46 0.19
CA VAL A 57 16.38 6.71 -0.52
C VAL A 57 16.26 7.83 -1.56
N ALA A 58 15.14 7.86 -2.29
CA ALA A 58 14.88 8.90 -3.29
C ALA A 58 14.93 10.33 -2.71
N HIS A 59 14.49 10.49 -1.45
CA HIS A 59 14.47 11.78 -0.76
C HIS A 59 15.80 12.12 -0.06
N ALA A 60 16.62 11.12 0.26
CA ALA A 60 17.82 11.29 1.04
C ALA A 60 19.12 11.30 0.22
N LEU A 61 19.14 10.59 -0.92
CA LEU A 61 20.32 10.42 -1.77
C LEU A 61 20.79 11.76 -2.34
N ARG A 62 22.08 12.08 -2.14
CA ARG A 62 22.67 13.34 -2.63
C ARG A 62 24.16 13.23 -2.82
N PHE A 63 24.71 14.01 -3.74
CA PHE A 63 26.13 14.26 -3.82
C PHE A 63 26.56 15.22 -2.72
N VAL A 64 27.73 15.00 -2.16
CA VAL A 64 28.35 15.87 -1.15
C VAL A 64 29.79 16.21 -1.53
N ASP A 65 30.26 17.40 -1.14
CA ASP A 65 31.63 17.79 -1.27
C ASP A 65 32.50 17.19 -0.14
N ALA A 66 33.80 17.57 -0.10
CA ALA A 66 34.74 17.07 0.89
C ALA A 66 34.36 17.44 2.34
N ASP A 67 33.58 18.49 2.54
CA ASP A 67 33.12 18.97 3.83
C ASP A 67 31.74 18.37 4.20
N GLY A 68 31.16 17.54 3.31
CA GLY A 68 29.85 16.92 3.49
C GLY A 68 28.66 17.82 3.15
N ALA A 69 28.88 18.98 2.53
CA ALA A 69 27.82 19.87 2.10
C ALA A 69 27.14 19.35 0.79
N PRO A 70 25.82 19.47 0.64
CA PRO A 70 25.11 19.00 -0.54
C PRO A 70 25.54 19.73 -1.82
N ILE A 71 25.80 18.97 -2.89
CA ILE A 71 26.03 19.47 -4.23
C ILE A 71 24.71 19.35 -5.02
N ILE A 72 24.23 20.47 -5.55
CA ILE A 72 22.99 20.52 -6.34
C ILE A 72 23.31 20.19 -7.80
N GLY A 73 22.53 19.27 -8.38
CA GLY A 73 22.67 18.81 -9.76
C GLY A 73 23.65 17.66 -9.90
N GLY A 74 23.90 17.27 -11.14
CA GLY A 74 24.75 16.13 -11.49
C GLY A 74 23.96 14.96 -12.04
N GLY A 75 24.68 13.89 -12.42
CA GLY A 75 24.12 12.65 -12.92
C GLY A 75 24.76 11.45 -12.24
N MET A 76 23.95 10.46 -11.92
CA MET A 76 24.42 9.21 -11.35
C MET A 76 24.04 8.04 -12.26
N VAL A 77 25.00 7.15 -12.50
CA VAL A 77 24.75 5.88 -13.18
C VAL A 77 24.66 4.79 -12.13
N VAL A 78 23.51 4.15 -12.05
CA VAL A 78 23.26 3.02 -11.15
C VAL A 78 23.39 1.73 -11.97
N ALA A 79 24.30 0.84 -11.55
CA ALA A 79 24.41 -0.50 -12.11
C ALA A 79 23.48 -1.44 -11.34
N ASN A 80 22.71 -2.23 -12.08
CA ASN A 80 21.83 -3.25 -11.51
C ASN A 80 22.20 -4.64 -12.08
N GLN A 81 22.05 -5.67 -11.29
CA GLN A 81 22.41 -7.04 -11.67
C GLN A 81 21.47 -7.58 -12.76
N GLU A 82 20.19 -7.30 -12.61
CA GLU A 82 19.11 -7.70 -13.51
C GLU A 82 18.08 -6.58 -13.60
N PHE A 83 17.34 -6.54 -14.69
CA PHE A 83 16.37 -5.50 -14.96
C PHE A 83 15.16 -6.08 -15.69
N LEU A 84 13.95 -5.72 -15.26
CA LEU A 84 12.67 -6.11 -15.85
C LEU A 84 12.51 -7.64 -16.04
N VAL A 85 12.97 -8.43 -15.07
CA VAL A 85 12.79 -9.90 -15.10
C VAL A 85 11.32 -10.26 -15.02
N ASN A 86 10.59 -9.63 -14.12
CA ASN A 86 9.13 -9.64 -14.10
C ASN A 86 8.67 -8.25 -14.49
N PRO A 87 8.02 -8.07 -15.66
CA PRO A 87 7.58 -6.76 -16.08
C PRO A 87 6.69 -6.15 -15.00
N PRO A 88 7.07 -4.99 -14.44
CA PRO A 88 6.22 -4.29 -13.50
C PRO A 88 4.95 -3.81 -14.21
N ASN A 89 3.82 -3.90 -13.55
CA ASN A 89 2.56 -3.46 -14.12
C ASN A 89 1.74 -2.64 -13.11
N PRO A 90 0.85 -1.78 -13.58
CA PRO A 90 0.12 -0.85 -12.72
C PRO A 90 -0.91 -1.53 -11.79
N ILE A 91 -1.35 -2.75 -12.09
CA ILE A 91 -2.37 -3.46 -11.32
C ILE A 91 -1.72 -4.34 -10.27
N ASP A 92 -0.97 -5.36 -10.69
CA ASP A 92 -0.32 -6.30 -9.76
C ASP A 92 0.93 -5.72 -9.10
N GLY A 93 1.54 -4.70 -9.70
CA GLY A 93 2.80 -4.14 -9.21
C GLY A 93 4.00 -4.99 -9.62
N THR A 94 4.98 -5.08 -8.73
CA THR A 94 6.13 -5.97 -8.84
C THR A 94 6.59 -6.42 -7.46
N ASN A 95 7.13 -7.63 -7.39
CA ASN A 95 7.84 -8.14 -6.21
C ASN A 95 9.35 -8.30 -6.47
N TRP A 96 9.85 -7.81 -7.60
CA TRP A 96 11.24 -7.97 -7.98
C TRP A 96 12.12 -6.90 -7.36
N THR A 97 13.02 -7.33 -6.48
CA THR A 97 13.84 -6.43 -5.65
C THR A 97 14.68 -5.43 -6.47
N TYR A 98 15.20 -5.86 -7.60
CA TYR A 98 16.06 -5.00 -8.42
C TYR A 98 15.30 -3.86 -9.12
N ASP A 99 14.02 -4.06 -9.38
CA ASP A 99 13.18 -3.03 -10.02
C ASP A 99 12.72 -1.96 -9.03
N PHE A 100 12.66 -2.28 -7.73
CA PHE A 100 12.28 -1.31 -6.69
C PHE A 100 13.18 -0.07 -6.64
N MET A 101 14.44 -0.20 -7.02
CA MET A 101 15.36 0.94 -7.09
C MET A 101 14.89 2.05 -8.05
N PHE A 102 14.10 1.70 -9.05
CA PHE A 102 13.61 2.63 -10.06
C PHE A 102 12.15 3.00 -9.85
N ILE A 103 11.36 2.08 -9.34
CA ILE A 103 9.92 2.24 -9.16
C ILE A 103 9.62 3.12 -7.93
N ARG A 104 10.22 2.81 -6.79
CA ARG A 104 9.96 3.54 -5.54
C ARG A 104 10.33 5.02 -5.59
N PRO A 105 11.40 5.45 -6.26
CA PRO A 105 11.69 6.87 -6.47
C PRO A 105 10.69 7.62 -7.35
N THR A 106 9.89 6.92 -8.13
CA THR A 106 8.85 7.51 -9.01
C THR A 106 7.43 7.36 -8.46
N SER A 107 7.31 6.86 -7.23
CA SER A 107 6.03 6.68 -6.52
C SER A 107 6.06 7.46 -5.22
N ASP A 108 4.93 8.03 -4.85
CA ASP A 108 4.73 8.65 -3.54
C ASP A 108 3.88 7.76 -2.62
N TYR A 109 4.09 7.93 -1.32
CA TYR A 109 3.39 7.17 -0.29
C TYR A 109 2.82 8.14 0.74
N PRO A 110 1.67 7.85 1.34
CA PRO A 110 1.10 8.73 2.35
C PRO A 110 1.97 8.81 3.60
N ILE A 111 2.66 7.73 3.92
CA ILE A 111 3.51 7.58 5.10
C ILE A 111 4.74 6.76 4.72
N TYR A 112 5.91 7.16 5.21
CA TYR A 112 7.18 6.44 5.03
C TYR A 112 7.63 5.78 6.33
N PRO A 113 8.25 4.59 6.29
CA PRO A 113 8.97 4.06 7.43
C PRO A 113 10.25 4.89 7.66
N HIS A 114 10.50 5.32 8.89
CA HIS A 114 11.74 6.02 9.23
C HIS A 114 12.95 5.10 8.97
N PRO A 115 13.99 5.55 8.25
CA PRO A 115 15.06 4.67 7.78
C PRO A 115 15.88 4.01 8.89
N HIS A 116 15.92 4.58 10.09
CA HIS A 116 16.70 4.05 11.23
C HIS A 116 15.85 3.27 12.23
N THR A 117 14.62 3.70 12.48
CA THR A 117 13.77 3.10 13.52
C THR A 117 12.69 2.18 12.94
N GLY A 118 12.33 2.36 11.68
CA GLY A 118 11.18 1.71 11.06
C GLY A 118 9.83 2.28 11.50
N ILE A 119 9.81 3.21 12.45
CA ILE A 119 8.57 3.87 12.90
C ILE A 119 8.01 4.71 11.74
N PRO A 120 6.73 4.58 11.38
CA PRO A 120 6.13 5.38 10.33
C PRO A 120 6.19 6.89 10.59
N ILE A 121 6.51 7.66 9.56
CA ILE A 121 6.54 9.12 9.55
C ILE A 121 5.64 9.66 8.44
N PRO A 122 4.89 10.75 8.67
CA PRO A 122 3.95 11.28 7.69
C PRO A 122 4.70 11.91 6.52
N HIS A 123 4.13 11.79 5.31
CA HIS A 123 4.58 12.47 4.11
C HIS A 123 3.43 13.25 3.47
N MET A 124 2.38 12.55 3.05
CA MET A 124 1.17 13.17 2.48
C MET A 124 0.01 13.25 3.48
N VAL A 125 0.16 12.70 4.67
CA VAL A 125 -0.84 12.76 5.75
C VAL A 125 -0.58 13.98 6.62
N GLU A 126 -1.62 14.75 6.93
CA GLU A 126 -1.56 15.87 7.87
C GLU A 126 -1.64 15.37 9.33
N SER A 127 -2.62 14.50 9.60
CA SER A 127 -2.79 13.93 10.94
C SER A 127 -3.46 12.57 10.92
N ALA A 128 -3.22 11.81 11.99
CA ALA A 128 -3.89 10.56 12.29
C ALA A 128 -4.35 10.51 13.74
N GLU A 129 -5.58 10.08 13.97
CA GLU A 129 -6.12 9.84 15.32
C GLU A 129 -6.42 8.35 15.46
N VAL A 130 -5.78 7.68 16.41
CA VAL A 130 -5.96 6.26 16.68
C VAL A 130 -6.73 6.07 17.98
N LEU A 131 -7.93 5.49 17.88
CA LEU A 131 -8.66 4.99 19.03
C LEU A 131 -8.47 3.47 19.11
N ALA A 132 -8.01 2.97 20.25
CA ALA A 132 -7.85 1.56 20.50
C ALA A 132 -8.70 1.14 21.72
N LEU A 133 -9.20 -0.10 21.71
CA LEU A 133 -9.96 -0.61 22.88
C LEU A 133 -9.07 -0.65 24.12
N THR A 134 -9.64 -0.25 25.27
CA THR A 134 -9.03 -0.35 26.58
C THR A 134 -8.49 -1.76 26.84
N GLY A 135 -7.25 -1.84 27.33
CA GLY A 135 -6.57 -3.10 27.61
C GLY A 135 -5.83 -3.72 26.41
N LYS A 136 -5.89 -3.10 25.25
CA LYS A 136 -5.04 -3.51 24.11
C LYS A 136 -3.62 -2.94 24.29
N PRO A 137 -2.57 -3.72 23.97
CA PRO A 137 -1.16 -3.33 24.18
C PRO A 137 -0.64 -2.43 23.04
N VAL A 138 -1.28 -1.29 22.85
CA VAL A 138 -0.88 -0.29 21.86
C VAL A 138 -0.06 0.79 22.54
N ILE A 139 0.99 1.24 21.88
CA ILE A 139 1.86 2.34 22.30
C ILE A 139 2.01 3.35 21.16
N ILE A 140 2.51 4.52 21.49
CA ILE A 140 2.90 5.56 20.51
C ILE A 140 4.34 5.96 20.80
N ASP A 141 5.11 6.22 19.74
CA ASP A 141 6.51 6.65 19.88
C ASP A 141 6.61 8.07 20.44
N SER A 142 7.58 8.32 21.30
CA SER A 142 7.76 9.63 21.94
C SER A 142 8.02 10.75 20.94
N THR A 143 8.76 10.48 19.87
CA THR A 143 9.03 11.45 18.80
C THR A 143 7.76 11.81 18.04
N THR A 144 6.87 10.83 17.85
CA THR A 144 5.56 11.05 17.25
C THR A 144 4.67 11.95 18.10
N VAL A 145 4.69 11.75 19.43
CA VAL A 145 3.98 12.61 20.38
C VAL A 145 4.49 14.05 20.33
N GLU A 146 5.83 14.23 20.26
CA GLU A 146 6.44 15.55 20.15
C GLU A 146 6.09 16.26 18.83
N ASN A 147 6.03 15.53 17.73
CA ASN A 147 5.68 16.06 16.41
C ASN A 147 4.17 16.25 16.20
N GLY A 148 3.35 15.54 16.96
CA GLY A 148 1.91 15.72 17.02
C GLY A 148 1.11 15.27 15.78
N TRP A 149 1.71 14.50 14.85
CA TRP A 149 1.01 14.05 13.64
C TRP A 149 0.08 12.86 13.89
N CYS A 150 0.37 12.03 14.89
CA CYS A 150 -0.44 10.89 15.28
C CYS A 150 -0.75 10.96 16.76
N SER A 151 -1.99 10.63 17.13
CA SER A 151 -2.45 10.54 18.52
C SER A 151 -2.97 9.15 18.83
N LEU A 152 -2.92 8.77 20.10
CA LEU A 152 -3.47 7.51 20.62
C LEU A 152 -4.36 7.78 21.82
N GLU A 153 -5.58 7.28 21.76
CA GLU A 153 -6.52 7.29 22.87
C GLU A 153 -7.12 5.89 23.08
N PHE A 154 -7.42 5.52 24.33
CA PHE A 154 -8.08 4.27 24.67
C PHE A 154 -9.56 4.51 25.01
N VAL A 155 -10.42 3.70 24.40
CA VAL A 155 -11.88 3.76 24.56
C VAL A 155 -12.44 2.40 24.95
N ASP A 156 -13.61 2.39 25.60
CA ASP A 156 -14.22 1.13 26.03
C ASP A 156 -14.97 0.41 24.91
N THR A 157 -15.43 1.18 23.90
CA THR A 157 -16.16 0.64 22.73
C THR A 157 -15.73 1.35 21.45
N ILE A 158 -15.80 0.64 20.34
CA ILE A 158 -15.63 1.18 19.00
C ILE A 158 -16.83 0.73 18.18
N ASP A 159 -17.70 1.68 17.86
CA ASP A 159 -18.87 1.44 17.02
C ASP A 159 -18.49 1.72 15.55
N VAL A 160 -18.80 0.77 14.67
CA VAL A 160 -18.63 0.93 13.21
C VAL A 160 -19.94 1.46 12.65
N PRO A 161 -19.95 2.61 11.95
CA PRO A 161 -21.15 3.15 11.35
C PRO A 161 -21.78 2.20 10.32
N GLY A 162 -23.09 2.05 10.34
CA GLY A 162 -23.81 1.16 9.44
C GLY A 162 -23.68 1.52 7.95
N ASP A 163 -23.40 2.79 7.66
CA ASP A 163 -23.16 3.33 6.32
C ASP A 163 -21.67 3.33 5.89
N ALA A 164 -20.76 2.79 6.71
CA ALA A 164 -19.37 2.58 6.30
C ALA A 164 -19.29 1.48 5.24
N TRP A 165 -18.37 1.58 4.31
CA TRP A 165 -18.11 0.58 3.28
C TRP A 165 -17.40 -0.63 3.87
N ALA A 166 -17.97 -1.81 3.72
CA ALA A 166 -17.45 -3.04 4.33
C ALA A 166 -17.06 -4.12 3.34
N ASP A 167 -17.64 -4.11 2.14
CA ASP A 167 -17.35 -5.06 1.07
C ASP A 167 -17.74 -4.47 -0.30
N TRP A 168 -17.72 -5.27 -1.35
CA TRP A 168 -17.98 -4.91 -2.74
C TRP A 168 -18.91 -5.91 -3.43
N ASP A 169 -19.93 -5.41 -4.12
CA ASP A 169 -20.74 -6.19 -5.06
C ASP A 169 -20.14 -6.06 -6.46
N ALA A 170 -19.42 -7.08 -6.91
CA ALA A 170 -18.74 -7.07 -8.20
C ALA A 170 -19.72 -7.14 -9.39
N ALA A 171 -20.95 -7.62 -9.20
CA ALA A 171 -21.96 -7.64 -10.26
C ALA A 171 -22.61 -6.27 -10.44
N ALA A 172 -22.89 -5.58 -9.34
CA ALA A 172 -23.48 -4.24 -9.35
C ALA A 172 -22.44 -3.12 -9.44
N GLN A 173 -21.16 -3.41 -9.19
CA GLN A 173 -20.05 -2.46 -9.16
C GLN A 173 -20.28 -1.33 -8.13
N VAL A 174 -20.66 -1.72 -6.91
CA VAL A 174 -20.93 -0.80 -5.79
C VAL A 174 -20.37 -1.34 -4.49
N PHE A 175 -20.01 -0.45 -3.58
CA PHE A 175 -19.67 -0.84 -2.21
C PHE A 175 -20.91 -1.31 -1.45
N LEU A 176 -20.73 -2.37 -0.68
CA LEU A 176 -21.68 -2.84 0.31
C LEU A 176 -21.36 -2.18 1.65
N THR A 177 -22.40 -1.71 2.32
CA THR A 177 -22.30 -1.06 3.63
C THR A 177 -22.18 -2.08 4.76
N VAL A 178 -21.78 -1.61 5.94
CA VAL A 178 -21.76 -2.41 7.17
C VAL A 178 -23.13 -3.00 7.48
N ASP A 179 -24.21 -2.22 7.34
CA ASP A 179 -25.58 -2.71 7.58
C ASP A 179 -25.98 -3.83 6.62
N GLU A 180 -25.46 -3.85 5.41
CA GLU A 180 -25.73 -4.91 4.41
C GLU A 180 -24.90 -6.16 4.67
N VAL A 181 -23.64 -6.02 5.09
CA VAL A 181 -22.69 -7.13 5.30
C VAL A 181 -22.85 -7.72 6.71
N TYR A 182 -23.09 -6.88 7.71
CA TYR A 182 -23.18 -7.23 9.13
C TYR A 182 -24.53 -6.77 9.72
N PRO A 183 -25.66 -7.43 9.40
CA PRO A 183 -27.00 -6.98 9.82
C PRO A 183 -27.19 -6.94 11.34
N ASP A 184 -26.39 -7.68 12.09
CA ASP A 184 -26.36 -7.67 13.55
C ASP A 184 -25.34 -6.66 14.13
N GLY A 185 -24.70 -5.85 13.27
CA GLY A 185 -23.63 -4.94 13.62
C GLY A 185 -22.25 -5.61 13.74
N VAL A 186 -21.22 -4.79 13.91
CA VAL A 186 -19.83 -5.24 14.09
C VAL A 186 -19.49 -5.26 15.58
N ALA A 187 -19.20 -6.43 16.11
CA ALA A 187 -18.95 -6.59 17.54
C ALA A 187 -17.46 -6.63 17.93
N ASP A 188 -16.57 -6.80 16.98
CA ASP A 188 -15.15 -7.10 17.20
C ASP A 188 -14.17 -6.03 16.69
N ALA A 189 -14.65 -4.84 16.31
CA ALA A 189 -13.78 -3.72 15.99
C ALA A 189 -12.90 -3.38 17.21
N ALA A 190 -11.58 -3.38 17.01
CA ALA A 190 -10.61 -3.18 18.08
C ALA A 190 -9.82 -1.87 17.95
N VAL A 191 -9.86 -1.28 16.77
CA VAL A 191 -9.22 0.00 16.44
C VAL A 191 -10.09 0.80 15.47
N LYS A 192 -10.10 2.10 15.67
CA LYS A 192 -10.57 3.10 14.71
C LYS A 192 -9.41 4.05 14.43
N VAL A 193 -9.13 4.31 13.17
CA VAL A 193 -8.12 5.29 12.76
C VAL A 193 -8.80 6.35 11.90
N THR A 194 -8.71 7.61 12.31
CA THR A 194 -9.13 8.75 11.49
C THR A 194 -7.90 9.32 10.82
N ILE A 195 -7.92 9.39 9.49
CA ILE A 195 -6.85 9.98 8.67
C ILE A 195 -7.34 11.30 8.08
N THR A 196 -6.51 12.33 8.18
CA THR A 196 -6.71 13.61 7.51
C THR A 196 -5.56 13.86 6.54
N TYR A 197 -5.90 14.05 5.27
CA TYR A 197 -4.96 14.53 4.26
C TYR A 197 -4.99 16.04 4.19
N PRO A 198 -3.87 16.73 3.89
CA PRO A 198 -3.88 18.15 3.61
C PRO A 198 -4.79 18.46 2.41
N GLU A 199 -5.47 19.61 2.45
CA GLU A 199 -6.39 20.04 1.37
C GLU A 199 -5.75 19.97 -0.02
N TRP A 200 -4.49 20.41 -0.13
CA TRP A 200 -3.76 20.48 -1.40
C TRP A 200 -3.49 19.10 -2.06
N VAL A 201 -3.64 18.00 -1.35
CA VAL A 201 -3.40 16.66 -1.93
C VAL A 201 -4.49 16.29 -2.94
N PHE A 202 -5.76 16.62 -2.63
CA PHE A 202 -6.92 16.23 -3.45
C PHE A 202 -7.72 17.43 -4.01
N ASP A 203 -7.19 18.67 -3.93
CA ASP A 203 -7.83 19.87 -4.46
C ASP A 203 -7.51 20.15 -5.94
N GLY A 204 -6.76 19.25 -6.58
CA GLY A 204 -6.28 19.38 -7.95
C GLY A 204 -4.91 20.05 -8.08
N SER A 205 -4.25 20.42 -6.98
CA SER A 205 -2.88 20.96 -6.98
C SER A 205 -1.85 19.90 -7.31
N VAL A 206 -2.08 18.66 -6.89
CA VAL A 206 -1.27 17.49 -7.26
C VAL A 206 -1.80 16.93 -8.56
N VAL A 207 -0.91 16.74 -9.53
CA VAL A 207 -1.26 16.21 -10.84
C VAL A 207 -0.40 15.02 -11.21
N TRP A 208 -0.99 14.10 -11.96
CA TRP A 208 -0.29 13.00 -12.59
C TRP A 208 0.62 13.50 -13.71
N HIS A 209 1.51 12.64 -14.22
CA HIS A 209 2.43 12.98 -15.31
C HIS A 209 1.75 13.38 -16.62
N ASP A 210 0.49 13.00 -16.82
CA ASP A 210 -0.33 13.39 -17.97
C ASP A 210 -1.08 14.73 -17.76
N GLY A 211 -0.96 15.32 -16.57
CA GLY A 211 -1.60 16.56 -16.17
C GLY A 211 -3.00 16.41 -15.58
N SER A 212 -3.54 15.20 -15.49
CA SER A 212 -4.79 14.96 -14.78
C SER A 212 -4.61 15.14 -13.27
N PRO A 213 -5.62 15.65 -12.53
CA PRO A 213 -5.50 15.86 -11.10
C PRO A 213 -5.56 14.51 -10.33
N LEU A 214 -4.80 14.43 -9.24
CA LEU A 214 -5.03 13.42 -8.23
C LEU A 214 -6.39 13.69 -7.57
N SER A 215 -7.23 12.69 -7.50
CA SER A 215 -8.62 12.81 -7.09
C SER A 215 -9.08 11.73 -6.12
N LEU A 216 -10.26 11.90 -5.54
CA LEU A 216 -10.90 10.87 -4.72
C LEU A 216 -11.07 9.54 -5.49
N ALA A 217 -11.29 9.58 -6.81
CA ALA A 217 -11.39 8.37 -7.62
C ALA A 217 -10.10 7.53 -7.56
N ASP A 218 -8.93 8.17 -7.52
CA ASP A 218 -7.64 7.49 -7.38
C ASP A 218 -7.54 6.77 -6.03
N ALA A 219 -7.96 7.45 -4.94
CA ALA A 219 -7.97 6.88 -3.61
C ALA A 219 -8.93 5.68 -3.49
N VAL A 220 -10.14 5.81 -4.05
CA VAL A 220 -11.15 4.74 -4.06
C VAL A 220 -10.72 3.56 -4.92
N CYS A 221 -10.11 3.80 -6.08
CA CYS A 221 -9.50 2.72 -6.87
C CYS A 221 -8.39 2.01 -6.09
N GLY A 222 -7.58 2.75 -5.33
CA GLY A 222 -6.59 2.17 -4.42
C GLY A 222 -7.19 1.19 -3.41
N LEU A 223 -8.35 1.52 -2.84
CA LEU A 223 -9.10 0.63 -1.95
C LEU A 223 -9.56 -0.64 -2.67
N ILE A 224 -10.16 -0.51 -3.86
CA ILE A 224 -10.69 -1.65 -4.62
C ILE A 224 -9.55 -2.61 -5.02
N VAL A 225 -8.41 -2.07 -5.43
CA VAL A 225 -7.26 -2.87 -5.85
C VAL A 225 -6.50 -3.44 -4.66
N GLY A 226 -6.32 -2.67 -3.60
CA GLY A 226 -5.59 -3.08 -2.39
C GLY A 226 -6.21 -4.27 -1.66
N PHE A 227 -7.54 -4.34 -1.64
CA PHE A 227 -8.30 -5.48 -1.09
C PHE A 227 -8.72 -6.52 -2.14
N PRO A 228 -8.22 -6.53 -3.34
CA PRO A 228 -8.72 -7.04 -4.62
C PRO A 228 -10.22 -7.36 -4.65
N PHE A 229 -11.02 -6.39 -4.23
CA PHE A 229 -12.47 -6.55 -4.05
C PHE A 229 -13.17 -7.10 -5.29
N ASP A 230 -12.83 -6.60 -6.46
CA ASP A 230 -13.47 -7.02 -7.70
C ASP A 230 -12.87 -8.32 -8.23
N GLN A 231 -11.55 -8.43 -8.25
CA GLN A 231 -10.87 -9.61 -8.79
C GLN A 231 -11.10 -10.89 -7.98
N ALA A 232 -11.43 -10.80 -6.69
CA ALA A 232 -11.67 -11.97 -5.85
C ALA A 232 -13.09 -12.54 -5.94
N LYS A 233 -14.00 -11.89 -6.65
CA LYS A 233 -15.42 -12.30 -6.76
C LYS A 233 -15.67 -13.05 -8.06
N PRO A 234 -16.19 -14.31 -8.01
CA PRO A 234 -16.41 -15.14 -9.21
C PRO A 234 -17.35 -14.53 -10.25
N GLU A 235 -18.23 -13.63 -9.86
CA GLU A 235 -19.13 -12.87 -10.73
C GLU A 235 -18.49 -11.71 -11.48
N SER A 236 -17.26 -11.34 -11.12
CA SER A 236 -16.52 -10.30 -11.82
C SER A 236 -16.01 -10.75 -13.18
N ALA A 237 -16.05 -9.85 -14.16
CA ALA A 237 -15.46 -10.07 -15.48
C ALA A 237 -13.91 -10.20 -15.46
N ILE A 238 -13.28 -9.76 -14.35
CA ILE A 238 -11.85 -9.81 -14.15
C ILE A 238 -11.46 -10.79 -13.02
N TYR A 239 -12.33 -11.72 -12.68
CA TYR A 239 -12.08 -12.72 -11.63
C TYR A 239 -10.68 -13.37 -11.76
N ASP A 240 -10.01 -13.47 -10.63
CA ASP A 240 -8.70 -14.11 -10.50
C ASP A 240 -8.66 -14.95 -9.22
N GLU A 241 -8.64 -16.27 -9.34
CA GLU A 241 -8.63 -17.19 -8.19
C GLU A 241 -7.41 -17.00 -7.28
N TYR A 242 -6.29 -16.49 -7.82
CA TYR A 242 -5.09 -16.21 -7.04
C TYR A 242 -5.27 -15.02 -6.10
N ARG A 243 -6.26 -14.15 -6.34
CA ARG A 243 -6.60 -12.99 -5.50
C ARG A 243 -7.54 -13.31 -4.35
N VAL A 244 -8.22 -14.45 -4.40
CA VAL A 244 -9.15 -14.86 -3.32
C VAL A 244 -8.45 -14.97 -1.97
N SER A 245 -7.20 -15.47 -1.94
CA SER A 245 -6.42 -15.56 -0.71
C SER A 245 -6.08 -14.18 -0.12
N ASP A 246 -5.70 -13.23 -0.97
CA ASP A 246 -5.35 -11.86 -0.56
C ASP A 246 -6.59 -11.13 -0.02
N TYR A 247 -7.71 -11.24 -0.72
CA TYR A 247 -9.01 -10.74 -0.29
C TYR A 247 -9.40 -11.30 1.08
N ASN A 248 -9.41 -12.63 1.24
CA ASN A 248 -9.78 -13.27 2.49
C ASN A 248 -8.86 -12.85 3.65
N THR A 249 -7.57 -12.65 3.38
CA THR A 249 -6.61 -12.18 4.38
C THR A 249 -6.96 -10.76 4.84
N GLY A 250 -7.19 -9.84 3.92
CA GLY A 250 -7.58 -8.48 4.23
C GLY A 250 -8.92 -8.43 4.98
N MET A 251 -9.95 -9.11 4.45
CA MET A 251 -11.29 -9.13 5.01
C MET A 251 -11.39 -9.84 6.36
N SER A 252 -10.42 -10.65 6.73
CA SER A 252 -10.41 -11.32 8.04
C SER A 252 -10.41 -10.34 9.20
N THR A 253 -9.83 -9.15 9.02
CA THR A 253 -9.70 -8.14 10.07
C THR A 253 -10.38 -6.81 9.74
N PHE A 254 -10.48 -6.43 8.47
CA PHE A 254 -11.16 -5.22 8.00
C PHE A 254 -12.62 -5.19 8.46
N ARG A 255 -13.08 -4.04 8.97
CA ARG A 255 -14.46 -3.87 9.45
C ARG A 255 -15.20 -2.72 8.82
N GLY A 256 -14.51 -1.87 8.07
CA GLY A 256 -15.14 -0.82 7.30
C GLY A 256 -14.28 0.41 7.12
N VAL A 257 -14.66 1.21 6.14
CA VAL A 257 -14.10 2.54 5.89
C VAL A 257 -15.23 3.52 5.62
N LYS A 258 -15.13 4.72 6.18
CA LYS A 258 -16.12 5.77 5.99
C LYS A 258 -15.45 7.10 5.64
N ILE A 259 -15.80 7.66 4.49
CA ILE A 259 -15.35 8.99 4.09
C ILE A 259 -16.20 10.02 4.83
N LEU A 260 -15.54 10.92 5.56
CA LEU A 260 -16.17 12.01 6.32
C LEU A 260 -16.18 13.32 5.53
N SER A 261 -15.13 13.55 4.74
CA SER A 261 -14.96 14.73 3.90
C SER A 261 -14.11 14.36 2.69
N GLU A 262 -14.40 14.99 1.57
CA GLU A 262 -13.67 14.80 0.30
C GLU A 262 -12.57 15.84 0.09
N ALA A 263 -12.74 17.04 0.63
CA ALA A 263 -11.79 18.14 0.52
C ALA A 263 -11.77 18.99 1.80
N PRO A 264 -10.76 18.85 2.67
CA PRO A 264 -9.71 17.81 2.64
C PRO A 264 -10.29 16.40 2.74
N LEU A 265 -9.61 15.43 2.17
CA LEU A 265 -10.01 14.03 2.37
C LEU A 265 -9.78 13.64 3.82
N VAL A 266 -10.88 13.32 4.51
CA VAL A 266 -10.90 12.80 5.87
C VAL A 266 -11.72 11.52 5.88
N PHE A 267 -11.18 10.45 6.45
CA PHE A 267 -11.90 9.20 6.56
C PHE A 267 -11.57 8.44 7.83
N GLU A 268 -12.46 7.54 8.22
CA GLU A 268 -12.30 6.60 9.31
C GLU A 268 -12.11 5.19 8.75
N TYR A 269 -11.14 4.48 9.31
CA TYR A 269 -10.83 3.07 9.02
C TYR A 269 -11.04 2.25 10.27
N TYR A 270 -11.72 1.11 10.15
CA TYR A 270 -12.08 0.22 11.25
C TYR A 270 -11.49 -1.16 11.05
N ASP A 271 -10.88 -1.72 12.10
CA ASP A 271 -10.24 -3.02 12.06
C ASP A 271 -10.40 -3.78 13.38
N SER A 272 -10.38 -5.10 13.33
CA SER A 272 -10.32 -5.97 14.51
C SER A 272 -8.89 -6.31 14.92
N ALA A 273 -7.92 -6.18 14.01
CA ALA A 273 -6.51 -6.37 14.29
C ALA A 273 -5.88 -5.09 14.86
N ILE A 274 -4.87 -5.28 15.70
CA ILE A 274 -4.08 -4.19 16.26
C ILE A 274 -2.59 -4.43 15.99
N SER A 275 -1.84 -3.34 15.84
CA SER A 275 -0.38 -3.33 15.87
C SER A 275 0.13 -2.79 17.20
N LEU A 276 1.39 -3.05 17.51
CA LEU A 276 1.98 -2.54 18.75
C LEU A 276 2.06 -1.02 18.74
N TYR A 277 2.36 -0.41 17.59
CA TYR A 277 2.51 1.04 17.43
C TYR A 277 1.28 1.64 16.74
N ALA A 278 0.78 2.73 17.29
CA ALA A 278 -0.30 3.54 16.71
C ALA A 278 0.04 4.01 15.30
N GLU A 279 1.28 4.43 15.09
CA GLU A 279 1.80 4.87 13.79
C GLU A 279 1.71 3.79 12.70
N THR A 280 1.90 2.53 13.09
CA THR A 280 1.77 1.40 12.14
C THR A 280 0.32 1.20 11.71
N MET A 281 -0.63 1.39 12.63
CA MET A 281 -2.06 1.34 12.29
C MET A 281 -2.46 2.55 11.44
N ALA A 282 -1.95 3.74 11.76
CA ALA A 282 -2.15 4.94 10.95
C ALA A 282 -1.59 4.78 9.53
N ALA A 283 -0.40 4.17 9.39
CA ALA A 283 0.19 3.90 8.08
C ALA A 283 -0.64 2.91 7.24
N GLY A 284 -1.15 1.85 7.86
CA GLY A 284 -2.05 0.89 7.21
C GLY A 284 -3.36 1.53 6.77
N ALA A 285 -3.98 2.31 7.64
CA ALA A 285 -5.21 3.03 7.33
C ALA A 285 -5.00 4.05 6.20
N ALA A 286 -3.94 4.86 6.26
CA ALA A 286 -3.65 5.84 5.22
C ALA A 286 -3.41 5.17 3.85
N ALA A 287 -2.73 4.05 3.81
CA ALA A 287 -2.50 3.31 2.57
C ALA A 287 -3.80 2.74 1.96
N THR A 288 -4.86 2.57 2.74
CA THR A 288 -6.13 1.99 2.28
C THR A 288 -6.84 2.90 1.25
N LEU A 289 -6.85 4.21 1.46
CA LEU A 289 -7.39 5.20 0.52
C LEU A 289 -6.24 6.01 -0.11
N TRP A 290 -5.36 5.28 -0.78
CA TRP A 290 -4.24 5.83 -1.53
C TRP A 290 -4.06 5.07 -2.84
N PRO A 291 -3.81 5.74 -3.98
CA PRO A 291 -3.62 5.06 -5.25
C PRO A 291 -2.37 4.18 -5.20
N GLN A 292 -2.55 2.88 -5.24
CA GLN A 292 -1.45 1.92 -5.18
C GLN A 292 -1.82 0.63 -5.91
N SER A 293 -0.84 -0.01 -6.53
CA SER A 293 -0.97 -1.37 -7.06
C SER A 293 -1.10 -2.39 -5.92
N GLN A 294 -1.53 -3.61 -6.23
CA GLN A 294 -1.70 -4.68 -5.25
C GLN A 294 -0.43 -4.97 -4.44
N ALA A 295 0.73 -5.00 -5.10
CA ALA A 295 2.02 -5.17 -4.41
C ALA A 295 2.53 -3.88 -3.76
N SER A 296 1.74 -2.80 -3.71
CA SER A 296 2.10 -1.49 -3.15
C SER A 296 3.44 -0.94 -3.68
N SER A 297 3.78 -1.28 -4.91
CA SER A 297 5.06 -0.92 -5.54
C SER A 297 4.92 0.19 -6.58
N PHE A 298 3.71 0.43 -7.06
CA PHE A 298 3.35 1.48 -8.00
C PHE A 298 2.23 2.35 -7.45
N MET A 299 2.18 3.58 -7.94
CA MET A 299 1.12 4.52 -7.71
C MET A 299 0.49 4.89 -9.07
N PRO A 300 -0.44 4.08 -9.60
CA PRO A 300 -1.13 4.36 -10.85
C PRO A 300 -2.35 5.24 -10.62
N SER A 301 -2.73 6.01 -11.65
CA SER A 301 -3.98 6.75 -11.65
C SER A 301 -5.19 5.83 -11.82
N TRP A 302 -6.38 6.27 -11.39
CA TRP A 302 -7.62 5.50 -11.53
C TRP A 302 -7.91 5.09 -12.98
N HIS A 303 -7.61 5.94 -13.94
CA HIS A 303 -7.83 5.61 -15.36
C HIS A 303 -6.84 4.57 -15.88
N SER A 304 -5.65 4.45 -15.31
CA SER A 304 -4.73 3.35 -15.61
C SER A 304 -5.27 2.01 -15.10
N PHE A 305 -5.87 1.98 -13.91
CA PHE A 305 -6.57 0.80 -13.40
C PHE A 305 -7.76 0.45 -14.29
N ALA A 306 -8.61 1.42 -14.61
CA ALA A 306 -9.78 1.21 -15.45
C ALA A 306 -9.40 0.61 -16.81
N LEU A 307 -8.40 1.18 -17.49
CA LEU A 307 -7.90 0.63 -18.75
C LEU A 307 -7.37 -0.79 -18.61
N GLY A 308 -6.64 -1.08 -17.55
CA GLY A 308 -6.13 -2.41 -17.25
C GLY A 308 -7.24 -3.43 -17.07
N TYR A 309 -8.20 -3.13 -16.22
CA TYR A 309 -9.34 -4.02 -15.96
C TYR A 309 -10.23 -4.21 -17.19
N MET A 310 -10.44 -3.16 -17.98
CA MET A 310 -11.16 -3.29 -19.26
C MET A 310 -10.41 -4.18 -20.25
N THR A 311 -9.08 -4.15 -20.27
CA THR A 311 -8.25 -4.99 -21.09
C THR A 311 -8.38 -6.46 -20.69
N GLU A 312 -8.37 -6.76 -19.39
CA GLU A 312 -8.62 -8.11 -18.87
C GLU A 312 -10.04 -8.60 -19.17
N ALA A 313 -11.06 -7.76 -18.91
CA ALA A 313 -12.45 -8.10 -19.17
C ALA A 313 -12.73 -8.37 -20.66
N ALA A 314 -11.98 -7.71 -21.55
CA ALA A 314 -12.07 -7.95 -23.00
C ALA A 314 -11.27 -9.19 -23.46
N GLY A 315 -10.54 -9.87 -22.58
CA GLY A 315 -9.72 -11.04 -22.90
C GLY A 315 -8.53 -10.76 -23.80
N LEU A 316 -8.04 -9.50 -23.80
CA LEU A 316 -6.90 -9.08 -24.61
C LEU A 316 -5.54 -9.37 -23.95
N GLY A 317 -5.56 -9.76 -22.70
CA GLY A 317 -4.39 -10.10 -21.88
C GLY A 317 -4.75 -10.04 -20.41
N THR A 318 -3.78 -10.27 -19.53
CA THR A 318 -3.93 -10.12 -18.10
C THR A 318 -2.66 -9.59 -17.45
N PHE A 319 -2.79 -8.92 -16.30
CA PHE A 319 -1.66 -8.41 -15.53
C PHE A 319 -1.11 -9.43 -14.52
N GLY A 320 -1.84 -10.50 -14.22
CA GLY A 320 -1.40 -11.60 -13.37
C GLY A 320 -0.68 -12.70 -14.18
N SER A 321 0.58 -13.03 -13.82
CA SER A 321 1.36 -14.04 -14.55
C SER A 321 0.77 -15.45 -14.47
N SER A 322 0.21 -15.82 -13.32
CA SER A 322 -0.45 -17.12 -13.14
C SER A 322 -1.72 -17.21 -13.97
N LYS A 323 -2.56 -16.20 -13.89
CA LYS A 323 -3.80 -16.08 -14.69
C LYS A 323 -3.52 -16.10 -16.19
N SER A 324 -2.45 -15.42 -16.64
CA SER A 324 -1.98 -15.46 -18.03
C SER A 324 -1.70 -16.89 -18.49
N THR A 325 -1.00 -17.66 -17.67
CA THR A 325 -0.66 -19.05 -17.95
C THR A 325 -1.91 -19.92 -18.09
N ASP A 326 -2.85 -19.79 -17.16
CA ASP A 326 -4.06 -20.63 -17.10
C ASP A 326 -5.04 -20.33 -18.24
N LEU A 327 -5.17 -19.05 -18.59
CA LEU A 327 -6.07 -18.62 -19.67
C LEU A 327 -5.43 -18.74 -21.06
N GLY A 328 -4.11 -18.88 -21.14
CA GLY A 328 -3.37 -18.89 -22.41
C GLY A 328 -3.45 -17.55 -23.16
N VAL A 329 -3.53 -16.44 -22.41
CA VAL A 329 -3.53 -15.07 -22.93
C VAL A 329 -2.20 -14.37 -22.60
N ASP A 330 -1.92 -13.24 -23.24
CA ASP A 330 -0.70 -12.51 -23.01
C ASP A 330 -0.62 -11.96 -21.56
N TRP A 331 0.55 -12.13 -20.95
CA TRP A 331 0.89 -11.39 -19.74
C TRP A 331 1.40 -10.02 -20.13
N ILE A 332 0.68 -8.98 -19.74
CA ILE A 332 0.95 -7.60 -20.15
C ILE A 332 1.40 -6.75 -18.96
N SER A 333 2.31 -5.83 -19.22
CA SER A 333 2.78 -4.84 -18.24
C SER A 333 2.13 -3.46 -18.43
N TYR A 334 1.55 -3.19 -19.60
CA TYR A 334 0.84 -1.95 -19.93
C TYR A 334 -0.09 -2.18 -21.12
N VAL A 335 -1.09 -1.31 -21.27
CA VAL A 335 -1.98 -1.33 -22.45
C VAL A 335 -1.28 -0.60 -23.59
N ASP A 336 -0.95 -1.30 -24.64
CA ASP A 336 -0.29 -0.73 -25.82
C ASP A 336 -1.29 -0.12 -26.82
N GLY A 337 -0.76 0.56 -27.86
CA GLY A 337 -1.58 1.20 -28.87
C GLY A 337 -2.52 0.25 -29.61
N PRO A 338 -2.08 -0.94 -30.08
CA PRO A 338 -2.95 -1.96 -30.67
C PRO A 338 -4.06 -2.45 -29.71
N GLN A 339 -3.75 -2.74 -28.46
CA GLN A 339 -4.72 -3.14 -27.46
C GLN A 339 -5.73 -2.02 -27.18
N LEU A 340 -5.28 -0.76 -27.08
CA LEU A 340 -6.16 0.38 -26.90
C LEU A 340 -7.10 0.55 -28.12
N GLN A 341 -6.63 0.34 -29.34
CA GLN A 341 -7.48 0.39 -30.55
C GLN A 341 -8.54 -0.71 -30.54
N LEU A 342 -8.21 -1.92 -30.07
CA LEU A 342 -9.17 -3.01 -29.92
C LEU A 342 -10.21 -2.67 -28.85
N LEU A 343 -9.80 -2.12 -27.73
CA LEU A 343 -10.71 -1.64 -26.68
C LEU A 343 -11.68 -0.60 -27.22
N LEU A 344 -11.18 0.43 -27.89
CA LEU A 344 -12.00 1.47 -28.48
C LEU A 344 -12.95 0.92 -29.56
N GLY A 345 -12.52 -0.06 -30.37
CA GLY A 345 -13.35 -0.71 -31.39
C GLY A 345 -14.45 -1.58 -30.80
N ASN A 346 -14.17 -2.28 -29.72
CA ASN A 346 -15.11 -3.25 -29.11
C ASN A 346 -16.07 -2.63 -28.11
N LEU A 347 -15.63 -1.60 -27.37
CA LEU A 347 -16.38 -1.02 -26.28
C LEU A 347 -17.13 0.27 -26.68
N GLY A 348 -16.77 0.85 -27.83
CA GLY A 348 -17.40 2.07 -28.31
C GLY A 348 -17.24 3.27 -27.36
N THR A 349 -17.95 4.37 -27.67
CA THR A 349 -17.95 5.58 -26.84
C THR A 349 -18.63 5.40 -25.48
N ALA A 350 -19.50 4.40 -25.33
CA ALA A 350 -20.27 4.15 -24.10
C ALA A 350 -19.39 3.88 -22.86
N VAL A 351 -18.15 3.42 -23.04
CA VAL A 351 -17.24 3.17 -21.92
C VAL A 351 -16.68 4.48 -21.38
N PHE A 352 -16.30 5.41 -22.24
CA PHE A 352 -15.80 6.71 -21.79
C PHE A 352 -16.89 7.58 -21.17
N ASP A 353 -18.14 7.46 -21.64
CA ASP A 353 -19.28 8.18 -21.09
C ASP A 353 -19.68 7.73 -19.66
N ASN A 354 -19.23 6.57 -19.22
CA ASN A 354 -19.51 6.04 -17.86
C ASN A 354 -18.35 6.26 -16.87
N PHE A 355 -17.18 6.68 -17.33
CA PHE A 355 -16.00 6.91 -16.50
C PHE A 355 -15.62 8.39 -16.39
N LEU A 356 -16.31 9.30 -17.07
CA LEU A 356 -16.20 10.75 -16.99
C LEU A 356 -17.45 11.33 -16.35
#